data_ce25afb1c3f4bee516db3751f6b72c7f
#
_entry.id   ce25afb1c3f4bee516db3751f6b72c7f
#
_cell.length_a   1.000
_cell.length_b   1.000
_cell.length_c   1.000
_cell.angle_alpha   90.00
_cell.angle_beta   90.00
_cell.angle_gamma   90.00
#
_symmetry.space_group_name_H-M   'P 1'
#
loop_
_entity.id
_entity.type
_entity.pdbx_description
1 polymer ?
#
loop_
_entity_poly.entity_id
_entity_poly.type
_entity_poly.pdbx_seq_one_letter_code
_entity_poly.pdbx_strand_id
1 'polypeptide(L)'
;MKRKIAIPFLVFLLIALDQAVKYYIVSNFSLGQVRKFIPKIVSLTYLRNTGAAFSILENQQWFFALITCTVIGVAVWYLIKNIQASKWMLTGLILIIAGGLGNFIDRIQQGFVVDMFQLDFVNFAIFNVADMYLTVGVAILLLVILKEE
;
A
#
# COMPACT_ATOMS: atom_id res chain seq x y z
N MET A 1 9.89 12.02 22.66
CA MET A 1 10.86 10.92 22.43
C MET A 1 10.15 9.63 21.99
N LYS A 2 9.14 9.12 22.68
CA LYS A 2 8.45 7.85 22.33
C LYS A 2 7.91 7.78 20.88
N ARG A 3 7.24 8.84 20.37
CA ARG A 3 6.70 8.86 18.99
C ARG A 3 7.78 8.77 17.90
N LYS A 4 8.95 9.37 18.12
CA LYS A 4 10.08 9.35 17.16
C LYS A 4 10.66 7.94 16.94
N ILE A 5 10.48 7.03 17.89
CA ILE A 5 10.91 5.63 17.79
C ILE A 5 9.75 4.74 17.35
N ALA A 6 8.56 4.97 17.92
CA ALA A 6 7.38 4.13 17.64
C ALA A 6 6.92 4.23 16.18
N ILE A 7 6.96 5.44 15.57
CA ILE A 7 6.48 5.65 14.20
C ILE A 7 7.32 4.87 13.17
N PRO A 8 8.67 5.02 13.12
CA PRO A 8 9.48 4.21 12.19
C PRO A 8 9.33 2.72 12.42
N PHE A 9 9.21 2.27 13.66
CA PHE A 9 8.98 0.88 14.00
C PHE A 9 7.65 0.36 13.45
N LEU A 10 6.55 1.13 13.59
CA LEU A 10 5.25 0.78 13.02
C LEU A 10 5.28 0.74 11.49
N VAL A 11 5.91 1.72 10.84
CA VAL A 11 6.09 1.72 9.39
C VAL A 11 6.84 0.45 8.95
N PHE A 12 7.92 0.12 9.63
CA PHE A 12 8.69 -1.11 9.34
C PHE A 12 7.83 -2.38 9.48
N LEU A 13 7.04 -2.50 10.55
CA LEU A 13 6.16 -3.65 10.76
C LEU A 13 5.10 -3.78 9.66
N LEU A 14 4.50 -2.67 9.23
CA LEU A 14 3.50 -2.67 8.16
C LEU A 14 4.13 -3.09 6.82
N ILE A 15 5.32 -2.56 6.50
CA ILE A 15 6.06 -2.99 5.30
C ILE A 15 6.42 -4.47 5.38
N ALA A 16 6.91 -4.94 6.53
CA ALA A 16 7.26 -6.34 6.73
C ALA A 16 6.04 -7.25 6.53
N LEU A 17 4.86 -6.85 7.02
CA LEU A 17 3.61 -7.59 6.81
C LEU A 17 3.22 -7.62 5.33
N ASP A 18 3.25 -6.49 4.63
CA ASP A 18 2.97 -6.42 3.18
C ASP A 18 3.90 -7.35 2.40
N GLN A 19 5.21 -7.25 2.63
CA GLN A 19 6.21 -8.07 1.94
C GLN A 19 6.09 -9.56 2.29
N ALA A 20 5.75 -9.91 3.52
CA ALA A 20 5.52 -11.29 3.93
C ALA A 20 4.32 -11.91 3.21
N VAL A 21 3.21 -11.15 3.08
CA VAL A 21 2.03 -11.60 2.32
C VAL A 21 2.37 -11.76 0.84
N LYS A 22 3.05 -10.80 0.22
CA LYS A 22 3.51 -10.88 -1.16
C LYS A 22 4.42 -12.09 -1.40
N TYR A 23 5.38 -12.31 -0.51
CA TYR A 23 6.27 -13.49 -0.56
C TYR A 23 5.47 -14.80 -0.46
N TYR A 24 4.49 -14.87 0.45
CA TYR A 24 3.61 -16.04 0.57
C TYR A 24 2.88 -16.32 -0.75
N ILE A 25 2.32 -15.30 -1.39
CA ILE A 25 1.60 -15.44 -2.67
C ILE A 25 2.55 -15.97 -3.76
N VAL A 26 3.71 -15.33 -3.94
CA VAL A 26 4.69 -15.74 -4.97
C VAL A 26 5.18 -17.17 -4.74
N SER A 27 5.32 -17.61 -3.47
CA SER A 27 5.81 -18.95 -3.13
C SER A 27 4.77 -20.06 -3.26
N ASN A 28 3.47 -19.74 -3.21
CA ASN A 28 2.40 -20.75 -3.11
C ASN A 28 1.41 -20.71 -4.27
N PHE A 29 1.50 -19.73 -5.16
CA PHE A 29 0.60 -19.58 -6.30
C PHE A 29 1.38 -19.51 -7.60
N SER A 30 0.91 -20.21 -8.63
CA SER A 30 1.37 -19.97 -9.99
C SER A 30 0.80 -18.65 -10.50
N LEU A 31 1.52 -17.98 -11.41
CA LEU A 31 1.05 -16.73 -12.03
C LEU A 31 -0.34 -16.91 -12.67
N GLY A 32 -1.28 -16.05 -12.32
CA GLY A 32 -2.68 -16.12 -12.75
C GLY A 32 -3.53 -17.17 -12.03
N GLN A 33 -2.96 -17.95 -11.12
CA GLN A 33 -3.74 -18.92 -10.35
C GLN A 33 -4.69 -18.21 -9.39
N VAL A 34 -5.96 -18.66 -9.36
CA VAL A 34 -7.01 -18.14 -8.47
C VAL A 34 -7.44 -19.23 -7.49
N ARG A 35 -7.51 -18.91 -6.21
CA ARG A 35 -8.07 -19.77 -5.14
C ARG A 35 -9.07 -18.99 -4.31
N LYS A 36 -10.24 -19.56 -4.06
CA LYS A 36 -11.25 -18.95 -3.18
C LYS A 36 -10.71 -18.83 -1.76
N PHE A 37 -10.79 -17.64 -1.18
CA PHE A 37 -10.40 -17.36 0.19
C PHE A 37 -11.62 -17.15 1.08
N ILE A 38 -12.50 -16.20 0.73
CA ILE A 38 -13.81 -16.02 1.35
C ILE A 38 -14.84 -16.21 0.23
N PRO A 39 -15.61 -17.34 0.22
CA PRO A 39 -16.51 -17.65 -0.88
C PRO A 39 -17.46 -16.50 -1.23
N LYS A 40 -17.56 -16.15 -2.52
CA LYS A 40 -18.38 -15.07 -3.08
C LYS A 40 -17.98 -13.64 -2.68
N ILE A 41 -16.90 -13.47 -1.90
CA ILE A 41 -16.44 -12.15 -1.45
C ILE A 41 -15.03 -11.88 -1.98
N VAL A 42 -14.05 -12.75 -1.67
CA VAL A 42 -12.65 -12.54 -2.02
C VAL A 42 -12.01 -13.84 -2.46
N SER A 43 -11.34 -13.80 -3.59
CA SER A 43 -10.40 -14.83 -4.04
C SER A 43 -8.96 -14.30 -3.92
N LEU A 44 -8.00 -15.20 -3.70
CA LEU A 44 -6.58 -14.91 -3.79
C LEU A 44 -6.06 -15.32 -5.16
N THR A 45 -5.25 -14.45 -5.74
CA THR A 45 -4.58 -14.72 -7.02
C THR A 45 -3.13 -14.26 -6.95
N TYR A 46 -2.33 -14.62 -7.95
CA TYR A 46 -1.00 -14.03 -8.16
C TYR A 46 -1.02 -13.26 -9.46
N LEU A 47 -0.97 -11.94 -9.38
CA LEU A 47 -0.87 -11.03 -10.51
C LEU A 47 0.41 -10.20 -10.40
N ARG A 48 1.09 -9.99 -11.55
CA ARG A 48 2.20 -9.04 -11.68
C ARG A 48 1.69 -7.76 -12.32
N ASN A 49 1.62 -6.70 -11.54
CA ASN A 49 1.11 -5.41 -11.99
C ASN A 49 2.28 -4.50 -12.39
N THR A 50 2.41 -4.24 -13.69
CA THR A 50 3.44 -3.35 -14.26
C THR A 50 2.95 -1.90 -14.43
N GLY A 51 1.70 -1.61 -14.08
CA GLY A 51 1.06 -0.30 -14.20
C GLY A 51 0.47 0.23 -12.89
N ALA A 52 -0.59 1.02 -13.01
CA ALA A 52 -1.51 1.38 -11.93
C ALA A 52 -2.70 0.41 -11.90
N ALA A 53 -3.77 0.79 -11.18
CA ALA A 53 -5.03 0.07 -11.21
C ALA A 53 -5.52 -0.09 -12.67
N PHE A 54 -6.09 -1.27 -12.99
CA PHE A 54 -6.55 -1.63 -14.34
C PHE A 54 -5.47 -1.57 -15.42
N SER A 55 -4.19 -1.81 -15.08
CA SER A 55 -3.05 -1.80 -16.01
C SER A 55 -2.85 -0.46 -16.75
N ILE A 56 -3.29 0.66 -16.17
CA ILE A 56 -3.06 1.98 -16.75
C ILE A 56 -1.56 2.32 -16.66
N LEU A 57 -0.98 2.89 -17.73
CA LEU A 57 0.43 3.26 -17.85
C LEU A 57 1.39 2.08 -17.64
N GLU A 58 1.08 0.91 -18.23
CA GLU A 58 1.98 -0.25 -18.18
C GLU A 58 3.41 0.11 -18.59
N ASN A 59 4.37 -0.53 -17.92
CA ASN A 59 5.80 -0.36 -18.15
C ASN A 59 6.38 1.03 -17.89
N GLN A 60 5.61 1.97 -17.28
CA GLN A 60 6.09 3.30 -16.88
C GLN A 60 6.65 3.29 -15.45
N GLN A 61 7.56 2.35 -15.13
CA GLN A 61 8.06 2.15 -13.76
C GLN A 61 8.72 3.40 -13.16
N TRP A 62 9.50 4.12 -13.97
CA TRP A 62 10.15 5.36 -13.54
C TRP A 62 9.15 6.45 -13.12
N PHE A 63 8.01 6.53 -13.84
CA PHE A 63 6.93 7.47 -13.54
C PHE A 63 6.27 7.14 -12.18
N PHE A 64 5.97 5.85 -11.95
CA PHE A 64 5.43 5.41 -10.67
C PHE A 64 6.44 5.59 -9.53
N ALA A 65 7.73 5.33 -9.77
CA ALA A 65 8.78 5.57 -8.81
C ALA A 65 8.84 7.06 -8.41
N LEU A 66 8.80 7.97 -9.39
CA LEU A 66 8.84 9.41 -9.15
C LEU A 66 7.63 9.89 -8.33
N ILE A 67 6.40 9.50 -8.73
CA ILE A 67 5.17 9.84 -8.00
C ILE A 67 5.25 9.30 -6.58
N THR A 68 5.61 8.04 -6.41
CA THR A 68 5.69 7.40 -5.10
C THR A 68 6.71 8.09 -4.20
N CYS A 69 7.92 8.38 -4.72
CA CYS A 69 8.93 9.15 -3.98
C CYS A 69 8.43 10.54 -3.57
N THR A 70 7.69 11.22 -4.46
CA THR A 70 7.12 12.54 -4.16
C THR A 70 6.09 12.44 -3.05
N VAL A 71 5.13 11.52 -3.15
CA VAL A 71 4.08 11.33 -2.14
C VAL A 71 4.67 10.94 -0.79
N ILE A 72 5.61 9.98 -0.77
CA ILE A 72 6.30 9.58 0.47
C ILE A 72 7.11 10.75 1.05
N GLY A 73 7.84 11.48 0.22
CA GLY A 73 8.63 12.63 0.65
C GLY A 73 7.77 13.70 1.32
N VAL A 74 6.63 14.05 0.71
CA VAL A 74 5.66 15.00 1.28
C VAL A 74 5.05 14.44 2.58
N ALA A 75 4.64 13.16 2.61
CA ALA A 75 4.07 12.55 3.79
C ALA A 75 5.06 12.50 4.97
N VAL A 76 6.31 12.15 4.72
CA VAL A 76 7.38 12.13 5.73
C VAL A 76 7.68 13.55 6.22
N TRP A 77 7.83 14.52 5.31
CA TRP A 77 8.04 15.91 5.68
C TRP A 77 6.91 16.43 6.57
N TYR A 78 5.65 16.18 6.19
CA TYR A 78 4.48 16.60 6.94
C TYR A 78 4.40 15.91 8.31
N LEU A 79 4.71 14.61 8.37
CA LEU A 79 4.75 13.83 9.60
C LEU A 79 5.80 14.39 10.59
N ILE A 80 7.02 14.71 10.09
CA ILE A 80 8.08 15.28 10.93
C ILE A 80 7.67 16.64 11.49
N LYS A 81 7.09 17.50 10.67
CA LYS A 81 6.60 18.83 11.07
C LYS A 81 5.48 18.75 12.11
N ASN A 82 4.59 17.76 11.97
CA ASN A 82 3.39 17.61 12.77
C ASN A 82 3.43 16.37 13.69
N ILE A 83 4.60 16.04 14.23
CA ILE A 83 4.78 14.82 15.04
C ILE A 83 3.95 14.81 16.34
N GLN A 84 3.42 15.96 16.75
CA GLN A 84 2.52 16.12 17.89
C GLN A 84 1.04 16.17 17.51
N ALA A 85 0.72 16.06 16.23
CA ALA A 85 -0.65 16.03 15.73
C ALA A 85 -1.50 14.90 16.34
N SER A 86 -2.79 14.88 16.02
CA SER A 86 -3.73 13.87 16.48
C SER A 86 -3.24 12.45 16.12
N LYS A 87 -3.64 11.47 16.92
CA LYS A 87 -3.30 10.07 16.62
C LYS A 87 -3.84 9.64 15.25
N TRP A 88 -5.01 10.12 14.86
CA TRP A 88 -5.62 9.80 13.57
C TRP A 88 -4.82 10.34 12.42
N MET A 89 -4.36 11.60 12.49
CA MET A 89 -3.48 12.17 11.47
C MET A 89 -2.18 11.38 11.33
N LEU A 90 -1.53 11.05 12.44
CA LEU A 90 -0.31 10.24 12.42
C LEU A 90 -0.56 8.84 11.84
N THR A 91 -1.68 8.20 12.20
CA THR A 91 -2.05 6.88 11.65
C THR A 91 -2.23 6.94 10.13
N GLY A 92 -2.96 7.94 9.62
CA GLY A 92 -3.13 8.12 8.17
C GLY A 92 -1.80 8.28 7.44
N LEU A 93 -0.90 9.12 7.97
CA LEU A 93 0.45 9.32 7.39
C LEU A 93 1.30 8.05 7.45
N ILE A 94 1.29 7.32 8.56
CA ILE A 94 2.01 6.05 8.72
C ILE A 94 1.55 5.04 7.66
N LEU A 95 0.25 4.90 7.46
CA LEU A 95 -0.32 3.99 6.47
C LEU A 95 0.06 4.38 5.05
N ILE A 96 0.00 5.67 4.70
CA ILE A 96 0.41 6.16 3.37
C ILE A 96 1.90 5.89 3.13
N ILE A 97 2.75 6.17 4.11
CA ILE A 97 4.19 5.93 3.99
C ILE A 97 4.47 4.44 3.83
N ALA A 98 3.86 3.59 4.67
CA ALA A 98 4.08 2.15 4.62
C ALA A 98 3.56 1.54 3.30
N GLY A 99 2.36 1.91 2.85
CA GLY A 99 1.79 1.44 1.59
C GLY A 99 2.59 1.90 0.38
N GLY A 100 2.99 3.18 0.35
CA GLY A 100 3.85 3.70 -0.70
C GLY A 100 5.19 2.96 -0.77
N LEU A 101 5.86 2.78 0.37
CA LEU A 101 7.15 2.04 0.44
C LEU A 101 6.98 0.56 0.06
N GLY A 102 5.91 -0.11 0.48
CA GLY A 102 5.65 -1.50 0.12
C GLY A 102 5.60 -1.73 -1.38
N ASN A 103 4.83 -0.91 -2.10
CA ASN A 103 4.74 -0.99 -3.55
C ASN A 103 5.98 -0.44 -4.27
N PHE A 104 6.71 0.49 -3.66
CA PHE A 104 7.98 1.00 -4.19
C PHE A 104 9.08 -0.06 -4.15
N ILE A 105 9.19 -0.80 -3.05
CA ILE A 105 10.15 -1.91 -2.89
C ILE A 105 9.97 -2.92 -4.02
N ASP A 106 8.75 -3.36 -4.29
CA ASP A 106 8.44 -4.30 -5.38
C ASP A 106 8.93 -3.78 -6.73
N ARG A 107 8.60 -2.52 -7.05
CA ARG A 107 8.97 -1.92 -8.35
C ARG A 107 10.48 -1.82 -8.55
N ILE A 108 11.23 -1.45 -7.50
CA ILE A 108 12.68 -1.35 -7.59
C ILE A 108 13.34 -2.72 -7.68
N GLN A 109 12.83 -3.73 -6.97
CA GLN A 109 13.44 -5.05 -6.92
C GLN A 109 13.12 -5.90 -8.16
N GLN A 110 11.89 -5.85 -8.66
CA GLN A 110 11.41 -6.79 -9.66
C GLN A 110 10.68 -6.14 -10.86
N GLY A 111 10.50 -4.82 -10.85
CA GLY A 111 9.88 -4.08 -11.96
C GLY A 111 8.36 -4.20 -12.06
N PHE A 112 7.71 -4.84 -11.09
CA PHE A 112 6.25 -4.96 -10.99
C PHE A 112 5.83 -5.02 -9.52
N VAL A 113 4.54 -4.82 -9.26
CA VAL A 113 3.94 -5.01 -7.94
C VAL A 113 3.22 -6.35 -7.90
N VAL A 114 3.32 -7.06 -6.77
CA VAL A 114 2.57 -8.31 -6.55
C VAL A 114 1.18 -7.96 -6.01
N ASP A 115 0.14 -8.27 -6.79
CA ASP A 115 -1.25 -8.10 -6.40
C ASP A 115 -1.91 -9.45 -6.15
N MET A 116 -2.85 -9.52 -5.17
CA MET A 116 -3.42 -10.80 -4.77
C MET A 116 -4.92 -10.80 -4.42
N PHE A 117 -5.51 -9.70 -4.01
CA PHE A 117 -6.91 -9.67 -3.59
C PHE A 117 -7.82 -9.35 -4.76
N GLN A 118 -8.66 -10.32 -5.14
CA GLN A 118 -9.69 -10.18 -6.17
C GLN A 118 -11.06 -10.22 -5.50
N LEU A 119 -11.89 -9.19 -5.74
CA LEU A 119 -13.27 -9.16 -5.27
C LEU A 119 -14.14 -10.01 -6.22
N ASP A 120 -14.92 -10.94 -5.67
CA ASP A 120 -15.72 -11.87 -6.47
C ASP A 120 -17.11 -11.31 -6.85
N PHE A 121 -17.57 -10.26 -6.17
CA PHE A 121 -18.92 -9.70 -6.32
C PHE A 121 -18.96 -8.42 -7.16
N VAL A 122 -17.81 -7.86 -7.52
CA VAL A 122 -17.70 -6.64 -8.31
C VAL A 122 -16.45 -6.70 -9.18
N ASN A 123 -16.54 -6.16 -10.39
CA ASN A 123 -15.36 -6.02 -11.25
C ASN A 123 -14.49 -4.85 -10.75
N PHE A 124 -13.49 -5.17 -9.96
CA PHE A 124 -12.54 -4.24 -9.38
C PHE A 124 -11.11 -4.68 -9.71
N ALA A 125 -10.18 -3.73 -9.75
CA ALA A 125 -8.77 -4.07 -9.93
C ALA A 125 -8.29 -4.97 -8.80
N ILE A 126 -7.45 -5.96 -9.13
CA ILE A 126 -6.78 -6.79 -8.12
C ILE A 126 -5.80 -5.89 -7.38
N PHE A 127 -5.74 -6.01 -6.06
CA PHE A 127 -4.96 -5.14 -5.19
C PHE A 127 -4.19 -5.93 -4.13
N ASN A 128 -3.38 -5.26 -3.35
CA ASN A 128 -2.51 -5.84 -2.33
C ASN A 128 -2.66 -5.17 -0.96
N VAL A 129 -1.87 -5.59 0.02
CA VAL A 129 -1.89 -5.06 1.40
C VAL A 129 -1.45 -3.59 1.42
N ALA A 130 -0.43 -3.21 0.65
CA ALA A 130 0.05 -1.83 0.56
C ALA A 130 -1.03 -0.89 0.01
N ASP A 131 -1.83 -1.33 -0.98
CA ASP A 131 -2.95 -0.56 -1.53
C ASP A 131 -4.06 -0.36 -0.48
N MET A 132 -4.31 -1.37 0.37
CA MET A 132 -5.24 -1.22 1.51
C MET A 132 -4.72 -0.15 2.48
N TYR A 133 -3.42 -0.13 2.78
CA TYR A 133 -2.84 0.91 3.63
C TYR A 133 -3.00 2.30 3.01
N LEU A 134 -2.71 2.46 1.72
CA LEU A 134 -2.88 3.73 1.01
C LEU A 134 -4.33 4.20 1.08
N THR A 135 -5.28 3.33 0.74
CA THR A 135 -6.71 3.66 0.71
C THR A 135 -7.22 4.06 2.09
N VAL A 136 -6.93 3.25 3.12
CA VAL A 136 -7.34 3.55 4.49
C VAL A 136 -6.65 4.80 5.03
N GLY A 137 -5.36 4.95 4.73
CA GLY A 137 -4.58 6.12 5.15
C GLY A 137 -5.13 7.42 4.58
N VAL A 138 -5.45 7.45 3.29
CA VAL A 138 -6.07 8.61 2.63
C VAL A 138 -7.46 8.88 3.21
N ALA A 139 -8.29 7.85 3.39
CA ALA A 139 -9.62 8.01 3.99
C ALA A 139 -9.55 8.62 5.40
N ILE A 140 -8.62 8.16 6.24
CA ILE A 140 -8.40 8.73 7.58
C ILE A 140 -8.00 10.20 7.49
N LEU A 141 -7.05 10.56 6.62
CA LEU A 141 -6.61 11.96 6.49
C LEU A 141 -7.74 12.86 6.01
N LEU A 142 -8.54 12.42 5.04
CA LEU A 142 -9.71 13.18 4.58
C LEU A 142 -10.70 13.42 5.73
N LEU A 143 -11.01 12.38 6.53
CA LEU A 143 -11.90 12.53 7.67
C LEU A 143 -11.34 13.45 8.77
N VAL A 144 -10.02 13.47 8.97
CA VAL A 144 -9.38 14.39 9.94
C VAL A 144 -9.50 15.83 9.45
N ILE A 145 -9.18 16.09 8.19
CA ILE A 145 -9.23 17.43 7.60
C ILE A 145 -10.66 17.99 7.64
N LEU A 146 -11.65 17.18 7.24
CA LEU A 146 -13.06 17.59 7.25
C LEU A 146 -13.64 17.86 8.66
N LYS A 147 -12.99 17.37 9.71
CA LYS A 147 -13.40 17.65 11.10
C LYS A 147 -12.70 18.85 11.73
N GLU A 148 -11.60 19.29 11.16
CA GLU A 148 -10.85 20.45 11.61
C GLU A 148 -11.36 21.77 10.98
N GLU A 149 -12.23 21.68 9.96
CA GLU A 149 -13.03 22.79 9.42
C GLU A 149 -14.34 22.97 10.20
#